data_fe16654cf0761f6b6b515515fc8d1fbe
#
_entry.id   fe16654cf0761f6b6b515515fc8d1fbe
#
_cell.length_a   1.000
_cell.length_b   1.000
_cell.length_c   1.000
_cell.angle_alpha   90.00
_cell.angle_beta   90.00
_cell.angle_gamma   90.00
#
_symmetry.space_group_name_H-M   'P 1'
#
loop_
_entity.id
_entity.type
_entity.pdbx_description
1 polymer ?
#
loop_
_entity_poly.entity_id
_entity_poly.type
_entity_poly.pdbx_seq_one_letter_code
_entity_poly.pdbx_strand_id
1 'polypeptide(L)'
;MSCVFEADDITLWNPSNTVARLFKAQAEAVATAFHVPSGLGEIIDDECQVDVAALEDFVAEASKAYQQSVHPVLKALTISVIATAGVLVQRAGGSFPTLDPLADAAWAQMRSDYGSSMSR
;
A
#
# COMPACT_ATOMS: atom_id res chain seq x y z
N MET A 1 16.32 -12.27 -7.92
CA MET A 1 15.13 -12.08 -8.77
C MET A 1 14.21 -11.07 -8.10
N SER A 2 13.74 -10.12 -8.87
CA SER A 2 12.93 -9.01 -8.37
C SER A 2 11.68 -8.82 -9.22
N CYS A 3 10.72 -8.08 -8.66
CA CYS A 3 9.48 -7.73 -9.35
C CYS A 3 9.28 -6.21 -9.20
N VAL A 4 9.09 -5.53 -10.31
CA VAL A 4 8.97 -4.07 -10.35
C VAL A 4 7.50 -3.67 -10.20
N PHE A 5 7.20 -2.83 -9.21
CA PHE A 5 5.92 -2.12 -9.14
C PHE A 5 6.11 -0.77 -9.81
N GLU A 6 5.31 -0.50 -10.84
CA GLU A 6 5.45 0.73 -11.62
C GLU A 6 4.10 1.33 -11.98
N ALA A 7 4.11 2.64 -12.19
CA ALA A 7 2.97 3.40 -12.67
C ALA A 7 3.47 4.45 -13.67
N ASP A 8 2.85 4.50 -14.87
CA ASP A 8 3.17 5.49 -15.90
C ASP A 8 4.68 5.59 -16.17
N ASP A 9 5.35 4.44 -16.33
CA ASP A 9 6.79 4.31 -16.57
C ASP A 9 7.69 4.77 -15.42
N ILE A 10 7.11 5.02 -14.25
CA ILE A 10 7.87 5.35 -13.03
C ILE A 10 7.98 4.09 -12.17
N THR A 11 9.21 3.69 -11.85
CA THR A 11 9.44 2.60 -10.91
C THR A 11 9.15 3.08 -9.49
N LEU A 12 8.18 2.44 -8.85
CA LEU A 12 7.79 2.77 -7.48
C LEU A 12 8.54 1.93 -6.45
N TRP A 13 8.77 0.67 -6.76
CA TRP A 13 9.41 -0.27 -5.85
C TRP A 13 9.91 -1.49 -6.63
N ASN A 14 11.04 -2.03 -6.19
CA ASN A 14 11.65 -3.20 -6.85
C ASN A 14 12.07 -4.26 -5.82
N PRO A 15 11.10 -4.90 -5.15
CA PRO A 15 11.39 -5.92 -4.14
C PRO A 15 11.76 -7.26 -4.77
N SER A 16 12.21 -8.20 -3.93
CA SER A 16 12.35 -9.59 -4.36
C SER A 16 11.00 -10.17 -4.78
N ASN A 17 11.02 -11.21 -5.60
CA ASN A 17 9.77 -11.86 -6.03
C ASN A 17 8.96 -12.41 -4.86
N THR A 18 9.61 -12.91 -3.82
CA THR A 18 8.92 -13.40 -2.62
C THR A 18 8.17 -12.27 -1.92
N VAL A 19 8.83 -11.15 -1.70
CA VAL A 19 8.21 -9.99 -1.05
C VAL A 19 7.09 -9.42 -1.90
N ALA A 20 7.30 -9.32 -3.22
CA ALA A 20 6.28 -8.81 -4.14
C ALA A 20 4.99 -9.63 -4.10
N ARG A 21 5.11 -10.95 -4.17
CA ARG A 21 3.95 -11.86 -4.15
C ARG A 21 3.25 -11.82 -2.80
N LEU A 22 4.02 -11.79 -1.71
CA LEU A 22 3.46 -11.72 -0.36
C LEU A 22 2.68 -10.41 -0.17
N PHE A 23 3.26 -9.29 -0.55
CA PHE A 23 2.58 -8.01 -0.47
C PHE A 23 1.30 -7.99 -1.30
N LYS A 24 1.38 -8.43 -2.56
CA LYS A 24 0.20 -8.44 -3.43
C LYS A 24 -0.91 -9.33 -2.85
N ALA A 25 -0.59 -10.51 -2.37
CA ALA A 25 -1.57 -11.43 -1.78
C ALA A 25 -2.24 -10.82 -0.56
N GLN A 26 -1.48 -10.18 0.31
CA GLN A 26 -2.01 -9.53 1.50
C GLN A 26 -2.84 -8.30 1.15
N ALA A 27 -2.39 -7.50 0.19
CA ALA A 27 -3.15 -6.34 -0.28
C ALA A 27 -4.49 -6.75 -0.88
N GLU A 28 -4.51 -7.82 -1.69
CA GLU A 28 -5.76 -8.35 -2.26
C GLU A 28 -6.71 -8.85 -1.17
N ALA A 29 -6.19 -9.50 -0.13
CA ALA A 29 -6.99 -9.97 1.00
C ALA A 29 -7.63 -8.79 1.75
N VAL A 30 -6.86 -7.74 2.01
CA VAL A 30 -7.37 -6.52 2.66
C VAL A 30 -8.40 -5.82 1.78
N ALA A 31 -8.12 -5.71 0.48
CA ALA A 31 -9.03 -5.11 -0.49
C ALA A 31 -10.37 -5.84 -0.52
N THR A 32 -10.34 -7.17 -0.52
CA THR A 32 -11.54 -8.01 -0.48
C THR A 32 -12.33 -7.77 0.81
N ALA A 33 -11.64 -7.71 1.95
CA ALA A 33 -12.28 -7.50 3.24
C ALA A 33 -12.99 -6.14 3.33
N PHE A 34 -12.46 -5.11 2.69
CA PHE A 34 -13.04 -3.76 2.71
C PHE A 34 -13.83 -3.42 1.45
N HIS A 35 -14.05 -4.40 0.56
CA HIS A 35 -14.87 -4.24 -0.65
C HIS A 35 -14.40 -3.12 -1.57
N VAL A 36 -13.07 -3.02 -1.77
CA VAL A 36 -12.46 -2.00 -2.62
C VAL A 36 -11.35 -2.66 -3.45
N PRO A 37 -11.14 -2.23 -4.72
CA PRO A 37 -10.01 -2.74 -5.51
C PRO A 37 -8.68 -2.33 -4.89
N SER A 38 -7.66 -3.18 -5.01
CA SER A 38 -6.32 -2.85 -4.49
C SER A 38 -5.58 -1.85 -5.36
N GLY A 39 -5.89 -1.78 -6.64
CA GLY A 39 -5.13 -0.99 -7.59
C GLY A 39 -3.86 -1.68 -8.08
N LEU A 40 -3.56 -2.89 -7.61
CA LEU A 40 -2.40 -3.66 -8.05
C LEU A 40 -2.82 -4.60 -9.18
N GLY A 41 -2.15 -4.53 -10.32
CA GLY A 41 -2.36 -5.43 -11.44
C GLY A 41 -1.79 -6.82 -11.16
N GLU A 42 -1.97 -7.73 -12.10
CA GLU A 42 -1.33 -9.04 -12.04
C GLU A 42 0.18 -8.90 -12.19
N ILE A 43 0.93 -9.79 -11.55
CA ILE A 43 2.37 -9.87 -11.74
C ILE A 43 2.62 -10.68 -13.02
N ILE A 44 3.11 -10.01 -14.06
CA ILE A 44 3.41 -10.61 -15.36
C ILE A 44 4.82 -10.21 -15.74
N ASP A 45 5.65 -11.20 -16.09
CA ASP A 45 7.04 -10.97 -16.48
C ASP A 45 7.83 -10.13 -15.45
N ASP A 46 7.64 -10.43 -14.17
CA ASP A 46 8.28 -9.74 -13.05
C ASP A 46 7.96 -8.25 -12.97
N GLU A 47 6.77 -7.87 -13.44
CA GLU A 47 6.25 -6.50 -13.38
C GLU A 47 4.82 -6.50 -12.84
N CYS A 48 4.50 -5.49 -12.04
CA CYS A 48 3.16 -5.22 -11.54
C CYS A 48 2.79 -3.78 -11.85
N GLN A 49 1.80 -3.58 -12.70
CA GLN A 49 1.30 -2.26 -13.02
C GLN A 49 0.39 -1.78 -11.90
N VAL A 50 0.57 -0.54 -11.49
CA VAL A 50 -0.20 0.08 -10.42
C VAL A 50 -1.16 1.10 -11.01
N ASP A 51 -2.46 0.92 -10.72
CA ASP A 51 -3.47 1.94 -10.98
C ASP A 51 -3.47 2.89 -9.78
N VAL A 52 -2.87 4.06 -9.96
CA VAL A 52 -2.65 5.01 -8.86
C VAL A 52 -3.96 5.48 -8.23
N ALA A 53 -4.96 5.81 -9.05
CA ALA A 53 -6.24 6.27 -8.52
C ALA A 53 -6.92 5.19 -7.67
N ALA A 54 -6.91 3.95 -8.13
CA ALA A 54 -7.48 2.83 -7.38
C ALA A 54 -6.67 2.55 -6.11
N LEU A 55 -5.35 2.62 -6.18
CA LEU A 55 -4.49 2.44 -5.00
C LEU A 55 -4.70 3.55 -3.96
N GLU A 56 -4.88 4.79 -4.40
CA GLU A 56 -5.24 5.89 -3.50
C GLU A 56 -6.54 5.59 -2.75
N ASP A 57 -7.57 5.14 -3.46
CA ASP A 57 -8.86 4.79 -2.86
C ASP A 57 -8.70 3.63 -1.87
N PHE A 58 -7.92 2.62 -2.23
CA PHE A 58 -7.62 1.50 -1.34
C PHE A 58 -6.97 1.96 -0.04
N VAL A 59 -5.93 2.78 -0.14
CA VAL A 59 -5.22 3.30 1.04
C VAL A 59 -6.16 4.18 1.88
N ALA A 60 -6.98 5.01 1.24
CA ALA A 60 -7.93 5.87 1.94
C ALA A 60 -8.96 5.05 2.72
N GLU A 61 -9.60 4.07 2.08
CA GLU A 61 -10.62 3.24 2.71
C GLU A 61 -10.01 2.37 3.83
N ALA A 62 -8.86 1.76 3.58
CA ALA A 62 -8.18 0.93 4.57
C ALA A 62 -7.72 1.74 5.78
N SER A 63 -7.18 2.95 5.56
CA SER A 63 -6.75 3.85 6.63
C SER A 63 -7.93 4.28 7.51
N LYS A 64 -9.06 4.62 6.89
CA LYS A 64 -10.29 4.98 7.62
C LYS A 64 -10.81 3.81 8.45
N ALA A 65 -10.85 2.62 7.86
CA ALA A 65 -11.28 1.42 8.57
C ALA A 65 -10.36 1.12 9.76
N TYR A 66 -9.05 1.27 9.57
CA TYR A 66 -8.07 1.12 10.64
C TYR A 66 -8.34 2.10 11.79
N GLN A 67 -8.54 3.39 11.48
CA GLN A 67 -8.76 4.42 12.49
C GLN A 67 -10.08 4.23 13.24
N GLN A 68 -11.10 3.73 12.57
CA GLN A 68 -12.41 3.50 13.17
C GLN A 68 -12.48 2.22 14.00
N SER A 69 -11.57 1.28 13.77
CA SER A 69 -11.57 -0.01 14.46
C SER A 69 -10.94 0.11 15.85
N VAL A 70 -11.54 -0.60 16.80
CA VAL A 70 -10.95 -0.82 18.13
C VAL A 70 -10.45 -2.25 18.29
N HIS A 71 -10.47 -3.03 17.22
CA HIS A 71 -10.09 -4.45 17.24
C HIS A 71 -8.58 -4.60 17.00
N PRO A 72 -7.80 -5.01 18.02
CA PRO A 72 -6.34 -5.04 17.89
C PRO A 72 -5.84 -5.97 16.79
N VAL A 73 -6.49 -7.10 16.56
CA VAL A 73 -6.06 -8.07 15.55
C VAL A 73 -6.32 -7.55 14.15
N LEU A 74 -7.47 -6.93 13.91
CA LEU A 74 -7.75 -6.28 12.62
C LEU A 74 -6.68 -5.25 12.30
N LYS A 75 -6.35 -4.41 13.28
CA LYS A 75 -5.31 -3.39 13.13
C LYS A 75 -3.96 -4.02 12.83
N ALA A 76 -3.58 -5.06 13.57
CA ALA A 76 -2.31 -5.76 13.35
C ALA A 76 -2.22 -6.41 11.96
N LEU A 77 -3.31 -6.98 11.47
CA LEU A 77 -3.34 -7.64 10.17
C LEU A 77 -3.32 -6.68 8.98
N THR A 78 -3.62 -5.41 9.19
CA THR A 78 -3.76 -4.44 8.09
C THR A 78 -2.66 -3.38 8.06
N ILE A 79 -2.03 -3.07 9.18
CA ILE A 79 -1.15 -1.91 9.31
C ILE A 79 0.03 -1.93 8.32
N SER A 80 0.71 -3.06 8.17
CA SER A 80 1.88 -3.15 7.29
C SER A 80 1.50 -3.04 5.82
N VAL A 81 0.36 -3.59 5.45
CA VAL A 81 -0.17 -3.47 4.08
C VAL A 81 -0.49 -2.02 3.75
N ILE A 82 -1.17 -1.33 4.65
CA ILE A 82 -1.54 0.07 4.45
C ILE A 82 -0.29 0.95 4.36
N ALA A 83 0.68 0.74 5.24
CA ALA A 83 1.92 1.51 5.24
C ALA A 83 2.71 1.29 3.95
N THR A 84 2.85 0.05 3.51
CA THR A 84 3.58 -0.31 2.27
C THR A 84 2.88 0.27 1.04
N ALA A 85 1.56 0.08 0.94
CA ALA A 85 0.76 0.67 -0.14
C ALA A 85 0.84 2.20 -0.13
N GLY A 86 0.87 2.80 1.06
CA GLY A 86 1.04 4.24 1.22
C GLY A 86 2.35 4.76 0.65
N VAL A 87 3.45 4.01 0.79
CA VAL A 87 4.73 4.37 0.16
C VAL A 87 4.59 4.40 -1.36
N LEU A 88 3.89 3.44 -1.95
CA LEU A 88 3.65 3.41 -3.40
C LEU A 88 2.84 4.62 -3.85
N VAL A 89 1.79 4.98 -3.11
CA VAL A 89 0.97 6.17 -3.41
C VAL A 89 1.84 7.43 -3.35
N GLN A 90 2.64 7.58 -2.31
CA GLN A 90 3.52 8.73 -2.14
C GLN A 90 4.50 8.87 -3.30
N ARG A 91 5.13 7.76 -3.70
CA ARG A 91 6.10 7.74 -4.80
C ARG A 91 5.47 7.99 -6.16
N ALA A 92 4.20 7.65 -6.31
CA ALA A 92 3.44 7.93 -7.53
C ALA A 92 2.88 9.35 -7.56
N GLY A 93 3.11 10.15 -6.53
CA GLY A 93 2.61 11.52 -6.45
C GLY A 93 1.13 11.61 -6.07
N GLY A 94 0.57 10.54 -5.50
CA GLY A 94 -0.81 10.52 -5.05
C GLY A 94 -1.02 11.22 -3.70
N SER A 95 -2.28 11.30 -3.29
CA SER A 95 -2.69 11.98 -2.08
C SER A 95 -3.25 11.00 -1.04
N PHE A 96 -3.34 11.46 0.20
CA PHE A 96 -3.86 10.68 1.33
C PHE A 96 -5.09 11.34 1.92
N PRO A 97 -5.99 10.56 2.55
CA PRO A 97 -7.12 11.15 3.25
C PRO A 97 -6.64 12.00 4.44
N THR A 98 -7.36 13.06 4.73
CA THR A 98 -7.17 13.80 5.97
C THR A 98 -7.97 13.10 7.06
N LEU A 99 -7.28 12.59 8.08
CA LEU A 99 -7.90 11.91 9.22
C LEU A 99 -7.94 12.87 10.40
N ASP A 100 -6.95 12.81 11.27
CA ASP A 100 -6.72 13.79 12.33
C ASP A 100 -5.22 14.02 12.44
N PRO A 101 -4.75 15.11 13.08
CA PRO A 101 -3.33 15.45 13.09
C PRO A 101 -2.42 14.35 13.64
N LEU A 102 -2.85 13.63 14.67
CA LEU A 102 -2.05 12.54 15.25
C LEU A 102 -1.98 11.34 14.31
N ALA A 103 -3.11 10.95 13.75
CA ALA A 103 -3.16 9.84 12.80
C ALA A 103 -2.37 10.16 11.53
N ASP A 104 -2.52 11.37 10.99
CA ASP A 104 -1.80 11.80 9.79
C ASP A 104 -0.28 11.80 10.03
N ALA A 105 0.17 12.27 11.19
CA ALA A 105 1.58 12.25 11.58
C ALA A 105 2.10 10.81 11.73
N ALA A 106 1.31 9.92 12.35
CA ALA A 106 1.68 8.52 12.54
C ALA A 106 1.82 7.78 11.20
N TRP A 107 0.87 7.98 10.28
CA TRP A 107 0.95 7.38 8.94
C TRP A 107 2.14 7.94 8.14
N ALA A 108 2.40 9.24 8.23
CA ALA A 108 3.56 9.85 7.57
C ALA A 108 4.87 9.24 8.10
N GLN A 109 4.98 9.03 9.41
CA GLN A 109 6.16 8.41 10.01
C GLN A 109 6.32 6.96 9.55
N MET A 110 5.23 6.19 9.51
CA MET A 110 5.28 4.82 9.02
C MET A 110 5.71 4.75 7.55
N ARG A 111 5.22 5.64 6.70
CA ARG A 111 5.67 5.70 5.30
C ARG A 111 7.16 6.00 5.21
N SER A 112 7.66 6.89 6.03
CA SER A 112 9.10 7.19 6.08
C SER A 112 9.90 5.96 6.51
N ASP A 113 9.48 5.29 7.57
CA ASP A 113 10.17 4.12 8.11
C ASP A 113 10.18 2.96 7.11
N TYR A 114 9.02 2.64 6.55
CA TYR A 114 8.89 1.54 5.57
C TYR A 114 9.63 1.87 4.28
N GLY A 115 9.49 3.11 3.80
CA GLY A 115 10.12 3.55 2.56
C GLY A 115 11.65 3.45 2.60
N SER A 116 12.26 3.61 3.77
CA SER A 116 13.70 3.48 3.94
C SER A 116 14.23 2.06 3.63
N SER A 117 13.36 1.05 3.70
CA SER A 117 13.68 -0.35 3.38
C SER A 117 13.11 -0.80 2.03
N MET A 118 12.51 0.09 1.28
CA MET A 118 11.86 -0.22 0.00
C MET A 118 12.66 0.40 -1.16
N SER A 119 13.65 -0.32 -1.68
CA SER A 119 14.46 0.16 -2.81
C SER A 119 13.65 0.18 -4.11
N ARG A 120 13.99 1.12 -4.96
CA ARG A 120 13.35 1.22 -6.29
C ARG A 120 14.06 0.43 -7.37
#